data_c308a696113a7a7f02a13e8b427048e8
#
_entry.id   c308a696113a7a7f02a13e8b427048e8
#
_cell.length_a   1.000
_cell.length_b   1.000
_cell.length_c   1.000
_cell.angle_alpha   90.00
_cell.angle_beta   90.00
_cell.angle_gamma   90.00
#
_symmetry.space_group_name_H-M   'P 1'
#
loop_
_entity.id
_entity.type
_entity.pdbx_description
1 polymer ?
#
loop_
_entity_poly.entity_id
_entity_poly.type
_entity_poly.pdbx_seq_one_letter_code
_entity_poly.pdbx_strand_id
1 'polypeptide(L)'
;KITFAAFGLCLIISSIYILIFGLKSKYDLKTKIVKFKFPDKNILVFGFMMMVTFATFGIIIDWSPVWITKDLKAPIYVGGLVIIFFNLGEIISRLLSNKLISRFNEKIVGGYFSIIASIILASSIIIFDIYLIAFCAFIFGFGTANFLGIVLREGVKASQETLSVSVSNLMTIGFSGFIFGPALIGLSAENFGLTFNMYMLCLIWFLNATL
;
A
#
# COMPACT_ATOMS: atom_id res chain seq x y z
N LYS A 1 -19.09 18.12 -11.49
CA LYS A 1 -20.18 18.43 -10.53
C LYS A 1 -21.13 17.24 -10.34
N ILE A 2 -21.60 16.60 -11.43
CA ILE A 2 -22.54 15.43 -11.36
C ILE A 2 -21.89 14.23 -10.64
N THR A 3 -20.63 13.94 -10.90
CA THR A 3 -19.87 12.84 -10.25
C THR A 3 -19.76 13.02 -8.74
N PHE A 4 -19.49 14.24 -8.27
CA PHE A 4 -19.42 14.53 -6.82
C PHE A 4 -20.81 14.43 -6.16
N ALA A 5 -21.87 14.86 -6.85
CA ALA A 5 -23.23 14.74 -6.35
C ALA A 5 -23.66 13.27 -6.27
N ALA A 6 -23.37 12.46 -7.28
CA ALA A 6 -23.65 11.02 -7.26
C ALA A 6 -22.91 10.28 -6.15
N PHE A 7 -21.61 10.60 -5.94
CA PHE A 7 -20.82 10.03 -4.85
C PHE A 7 -21.36 10.43 -3.48
N GLY A 8 -21.72 11.71 -3.30
CA GLY A 8 -22.35 12.20 -2.08
C GLY A 8 -23.68 11.50 -1.78
N LEU A 9 -24.49 11.26 -2.81
CA LEU A 9 -25.76 10.54 -2.68
C LEU A 9 -25.56 9.08 -2.26
N CYS A 10 -24.57 8.40 -2.82
CA CYS A 10 -24.19 7.04 -2.41
C CYS A 10 -23.73 6.99 -0.94
N LEU A 11 -22.97 7.98 -0.48
CA LEU A 11 -22.54 8.06 0.91
C LEU A 11 -23.72 8.29 1.86
N ILE A 12 -24.67 9.15 1.49
CA ILE A 12 -25.89 9.41 2.28
C ILE A 12 -26.73 8.14 2.36
N ILE A 13 -26.96 7.44 1.23
CA ILE A 13 -27.73 6.20 1.21
C ILE A 13 -27.09 5.12 2.09
N SER A 14 -25.77 4.93 1.98
CA SER A 14 -25.06 3.97 2.82
C SER A 14 -25.08 4.34 4.29
N SER A 15 -25.00 5.63 4.65
CA SER A 15 -25.13 6.10 6.02
C SER A 15 -26.53 5.84 6.59
N ILE A 16 -27.57 6.11 5.80
CA ILE A 16 -28.96 5.83 6.18
C ILE A 16 -29.17 4.32 6.35
N TYR A 17 -28.64 3.51 5.44
CA TYR A 17 -28.69 2.05 5.54
C TYR A 17 -28.05 1.55 6.84
N ILE A 18 -26.87 2.05 7.19
CA ILE A 18 -26.17 1.71 8.44
C ILE A 18 -26.95 2.17 9.66
N LEU A 19 -27.60 3.34 9.63
CA LEU A 19 -28.43 3.82 10.73
C LEU A 19 -29.68 2.97 10.94
N ILE A 20 -30.31 2.48 9.88
CA ILE A 20 -31.55 1.69 9.95
C ILE A 20 -31.26 0.23 10.31
N PHE A 21 -30.26 -0.37 9.63
CA PHE A 21 -29.93 -1.79 9.75
C PHE A 21 -28.65 -2.04 10.52
N GLY A 22 -27.96 -0.97 10.94
CA GLY A 22 -26.68 -1.04 11.62
C GLY A 22 -26.80 -1.80 12.93
N LEU A 23 -25.74 -2.45 13.25
CA LEU A 23 -25.53 -3.36 14.35
C LEU A 23 -26.20 -2.84 15.64
N LYS A 24 -27.31 -3.44 16.03
CA LYS A 24 -27.79 -3.38 17.42
C LYS A 24 -26.74 -4.12 18.25
N SER A 25 -25.66 -3.43 18.59
CA SER A 25 -24.62 -3.96 19.44
C SER A 25 -25.22 -4.20 20.83
N LYS A 26 -25.47 -5.47 21.14
CA LYS A 26 -25.77 -5.91 22.52
C LYS A 26 -24.49 -5.99 23.38
N TYR A 27 -23.34 -5.67 22.80
CA TYR A 27 -22.08 -5.70 23.52
C TYR A 27 -21.81 -4.32 24.12
N ASP A 28 -22.19 -4.19 25.39
CA ASP A 28 -21.63 -3.18 26.28
C ASP A 28 -20.14 -3.52 26.45
N LEU A 29 -19.34 -3.11 25.48
CA LEU A 29 -17.89 -3.17 25.62
C LEU A 29 -17.54 -2.22 26.77
N LYS A 30 -17.44 -2.78 27.97
CA LYS A 30 -16.68 -2.12 29.05
C LYS A 30 -15.28 -1.90 28.49
N THR A 31 -15.09 -0.78 27.80
CA THR A 31 -13.79 -0.35 27.29
C THR A 31 -12.91 -0.13 28.49
N LYS A 32 -12.13 -1.16 28.84
CA LYS A 32 -10.97 -0.93 29.73
C LYS A 32 -10.14 0.13 29.01
N ILE A 33 -10.01 1.28 29.64
CA ILE A 33 -9.08 2.32 29.20
C ILE A 33 -7.70 1.65 29.16
N VAL A 34 -7.24 1.31 27.96
CA VAL A 34 -5.91 0.74 27.75
C VAL A 34 -4.95 1.91 27.92
N LYS A 35 -4.15 1.88 28.99
CA LYS A 35 -3.09 2.87 29.17
C LYS A 35 -2.14 2.75 27.98
N PHE A 36 -1.80 3.89 27.40
CA PHE A 36 -0.80 3.93 26.32
C PHE A 36 0.48 3.25 26.82
N LYS A 37 0.90 2.24 26.09
CA LYS A 37 2.16 1.53 26.31
C LYS A 37 2.95 1.62 25.00
N PHE A 38 4.22 1.92 25.10
CA PHE A 38 5.06 1.97 23.92
C PHE A 38 5.10 0.58 23.25
N PRO A 39 4.94 0.50 21.91
CA PRO A 39 4.91 -0.77 21.18
C PRO A 39 6.20 -1.58 21.42
N ASP A 40 6.07 -2.89 21.44
CA ASP A 40 7.22 -3.77 21.54
C ASP A 40 8.09 -3.74 20.26
N LYS A 41 9.32 -4.29 20.33
CA LYS A 41 10.27 -4.27 19.22
C LYS A 41 9.70 -4.95 17.96
N ASN A 42 8.94 -6.02 18.11
CA ASN A 42 8.35 -6.73 16.99
C ASN A 42 7.30 -5.87 16.29
N ILE A 43 6.42 -5.23 17.07
CA ILE A 43 5.44 -4.26 16.53
C ILE A 43 6.14 -3.12 15.78
N LEU A 44 7.28 -2.61 16.27
CA LEU A 44 8.02 -1.56 15.58
C LEU A 44 8.59 -2.05 14.24
N VAL A 45 9.17 -3.24 14.19
CA VAL A 45 9.71 -3.80 12.93
C VAL A 45 8.61 -4.04 11.91
N PHE A 46 7.56 -4.79 12.27
CA PHE A 46 6.44 -5.06 11.35
C PHE A 46 5.66 -3.79 11.01
N GLY A 47 5.52 -2.87 11.95
CA GLY A 47 4.92 -1.55 11.72
C GLY A 47 5.72 -0.72 10.71
N PHE A 48 7.06 -0.76 10.78
CA PHE A 48 7.92 -0.11 9.78
C PHE A 48 7.77 -0.74 8.39
N MET A 49 7.70 -2.07 8.30
CA MET A 49 7.42 -2.76 7.03
C MET A 49 6.08 -2.32 6.43
N MET A 50 5.05 -2.18 7.26
CA MET A 50 3.74 -1.65 6.84
C MET A 50 3.83 -0.17 6.45
N MET A 51 4.61 0.63 7.16
CA MET A 51 4.82 2.05 6.84
C MET A 51 5.44 2.22 5.45
N VAL A 52 6.45 1.43 5.10
CA VAL A 52 7.04 1.40 3.75
C VAL A 52 6.01 1.00 2.71
N THR A 53 5.17 0.02 3.01
CA THR A 53 4.10 -0.43 2.11
C THR A 53 3.09 0.69 1.82
N PHE A 54 2.58 1.34 2.85
CA PHE A 54 1.64 2.45 2.69
C PHE A 54 2.28 3.68 2.05
N ALA A 55 3.56 3.97 2.35
CA ALA A 55 4.31 5.03 1.68
C ALA A 55 4.39 4.77 0.17
N THR A 56 4.69 3.53 -0.23
CA THR A 56 4.77 3.14 -1.65
C THR A 56 3.44 3.32 -2.37
N PHE A 57 2.32 2.93 -1.75
CA PHE A 57 1.00 3.14 -2.33
C PHE A 57 0.71 4.63 -2.52
N GLY A 58 0.96 5.46 -1.51
CA GLY A 58 0.80 6.90 -1.61
C GLY A 58 1.68 7.52 -2.72
N ILE A 59 2.94 7.10 -2.79
CA ILE A 59 3.89 7.60 -3.80
C ILE A 59 3.42 7.24 -5.22
N ILE A 60 2.99 6.00 -5.46
CA ILE A 60 2.51 5.60 -6.79
C ILE A 60 1.27 6.39 -7.19
N ILE A 61 0.32 6.58 -6.28
CA ILE A 61 -0.93 7.28 -6.58
C ILE A 61 -0.68 8.77 -6.83
N ASP A 62 0.13 9.41 -6.00
CA ASP A 62 0.30 10.87 -6.05
C ASP A 62 1.38 11.30 -7.05
N TRP A 63 2.48 10.54 -7.15
CA TRP A 63 3.66 10.99 -7.87
C TRP A 63 3.86 10.34 -9.25
N SER A 64 3.26 9.17 -9.54
CA SER A 64 3.45 8.56 -10.86
C SER A 64 2.89 9.42 -12.01
N PRO A 65 1.71 10.10 -11.90
CA PRO A 65 1.26 11.00 -12.96
C PRO A 65 2.17 12.22 -13.14
N VAL A 66 2.69 12.74 -12.04
CA VAL A 66 3.60 13.90 -12.07
C VAL A 66 4.93 13.51 -12.71
N TRP A 67 5.49 12.36 -12.33
CA TRP A 67 6.72 11.82 -12.90
C TRP A 67 6.60 11.57 -14.41
N ILE A 68 5.55 10.88 -14.83
CA ILE A 68 5.27 10.60 -16.26
C ILE A 68 5.18 11.90 -17.05
N THR A 69 4.53 12.94 -16.50
CA THR A 69 4.35 14.20 -17.20
C THR A 69 5.62 15.05 -17.22
N LYS A 70 6.34 15.14 -16.10
CA LYS A 70 7.52 16.01 -15.99
C LYS A 70 8.77 15.42 -16.61
N ASP A 71 9.09 14.18 -16.28
CA ASP A 71 10.36 13.55 -16.68
C ASP A 71 10.24 12.82 -18.02
N LEU A 72 9.14 12.06 -18.25
CA LEU A 72 8.94 11.33 -19.49
C LEU A 72 8.23 12.14 -20.58
N LYS A 73 7.80 13.39 -20.27
CA LYS A 73 7.13 14.31 -21.21
C LYS A 73 5.87 13.74 -21.86
N ALA A 74 5.23 12.76 -21.22
CA ALA A 74 4.02 12.14 -21.70
C ALA A 74 2.75 12.89 -21.23
N PRO A 75 1.63 12.70 -21.92
CA PRO A 75 0.35 13.26 -21.50
C PRO A 75 -0.09 12.70 -20.14
N ILE A 76 -0.76 13.52 -19.32
CA ILE A 76 -1.17 13.16 -17.94
C ILE A 76 -2.05 11.92 -17.86
N TYR A 77 -2.84 11.63 -18.90
CA TYR A 77 -3.69 10.42 -18.91
C TYR A 77 -2.88 9.12 -18.88
N VAL A 78 -1.63 9.14 -19.36
CA VAL A 78 -0.71 7.99 -19.31
C VAL A 78 -0.29 7.71 -17.87
N GLY A 79 -0.07 8.76 -17.06
CA GLY A 79 0.15 8.61 -15.62
C GLY A 79 -1.03 7.94 -14.92
N GLY A 80 -2.26 8.27 -15.35
CA GLY A 80 -3.46 7.57 -14.90
C GLY A 80 -3.49 6.09 -15.28
N LEU A 81 -2.95 5.70 -16.45
CA LEU A 81 -2.82 4.29 -16.81
C LEU A 81 -1.90 3.52 -15.86
N VAL A 82 -0.79 4.10 -15.42
CA VAL A 82 0.12 3.48 -14.44
C VAL A 82 -0.64 3.13 -13.15
N ILE A 83 -1.44 4.07 -12.64
CA ILE A 83 -2.27 3.85 -11.44
C ILE A 83 -3.31 2.75 -11.69
N ILE A 84 -3.99 2.77 -12.82
CA ILE A 84 -5.01 1.77 -13.18
C ILE A 84 -4.39 0.38 -13.23
N PHE A 85 -3.28 0.20 -13.94
CA PHE A 85 -2.59 -1.07 -14.06
C PHE A 85 -2.06 -1.58 -12.72
N PHE A 86 -1.46 -0.70 -11.91
CA PHE A 86 -1.04 -1.04 -10.56
C PHE A 86 -2.20 -1.56 -9.71
N ASN A 87 -3.31 -0.83 -9.64
CA ASN A 87 -4.47 -1.25 -8.86
C ASN A 87 -5.13 -2.52 -9.41
N LEU A 88 -5.18 -2.71 -10.74
CA LEU A 88 -5.66 -3.97 -11.33
C LEU A 88 -4.81 -5.16 -10.90
N GLY A 89 -3.48 -5.01 -10.90
CA GLY A 89 -2.57 -6.02 -10.36
C GLY A 89 -2.88 -6.36 -8.91
N GLU A 90 -3.06 -5.34 -8.07
CA GLU A 90 -3.43 -5.52 -6.66
C GLU A 90 -4.76 -6.27 -6.49
N ILE A 91 -5.80 -5.85 -7.19
CA ILE A 91 -7.13 -6.46 -7.11
C ILE A 91 -7.07 -7.94 -7.50
N ILE A 92 -6.46 -8.26 -8.64
CA ILE A 92 -6.35 -9.64 -9.13
C ILE A 92 -5.56 -10.50 -8.15
N SER A 93 -4.43 -10.02 -7.65
CA SER A 93 -3.61 -10.74 -6.67
C SER A 93 -4.36 -11.00 -5.37
N ARG A 94 -5.11 -10.03 -4.86
CA ARG A 94 -5.92 -10.19 -3.63
C ARG A 94 -7.09 -11.16 -3.83
N LEU A 95 -7.75 -11.15 -4.98
CA LEU A 95 -8.78 -12.13 -5.32
C LEU A 95 -8.22 -13.56 -5.38
N LEU A 96 -6.99 -13.71 -5.82
CA LEU A 96 -6.29 -14.99 -5.92
C LEU A 96 -5.50 -15.36 -4.65
N SER A 97 -5.50 -14.51 -3.63
CA SER A 97 -4.64 -14.63 -2.43
C SER A 97 -4.66 -16.02 -1.81
N ASN A 98 -5.85 -16.58 -1.57
CA ASN A 98 -5.98 -17.92 -0.96
C ASN A 98 -5.34 -19.01 -1.84
N LYS A 99 -5.52 -18.95 -3.17
CA LYS A 99 -4.92 -19.92 -4.10
C LYS A 99 -3.40 -19.75 -4.18
N LEU A 100 -2.93 -18.51 -4.20
CA LEU A 100 -1.50 -18.22 -4.24
C LEU A 100 -0.80 -18.71 -2.96
N ILE A 101 -1.33 -18.37 -1.80
CA ILE A 101 -0.75 -18.76 -0.51
C ILE A 101 -0.80 -20.27 -0.30
N SER A 102 -1.90 -20.93 -0.66
CA SER A 102 -2.00 -22.38 -0.54
C SER A 102 -1.04 -23.14 -1.46
N ARG A 103 -0.70 -22.56 -2.63
CA ARG A 103 0.20 -23.19 -3.59
C ARG A 103 1.68 -22.88 -3.35
N PHE A 104 2.00 -21.64 -2.98
CA PHE A 104 3.37 -21.14 -2.92
C PHE A 104 3.87 -20.80 -1.51
N ASN A 105 3.04 -20.83 -0.50
CA ASN A 105 3.20 -20.33 0.87
C ASN A 105 3.36 -18.79 0.98
N GLU A 106 3.26 -18.29 2.21
CA GLU A 106 3.27 -16.84 2.50
C GLU A 106 4.61 -16.17 2.21
N LYS A 107 5.71 -16.85 2.48
CA LYS A 107 7.07 -16.32 2.24
C LYS A 107 7.32 -16.07 0.75
N ILE A 108 6.84 -16.95 -0.11
CA ILE A 108 6.98 -16.79 -1.57
C ILE A 108 6.05 -15.69 -2.06
N VAL A 109 4.79 -15.71 -1.66
CA VAL A 109 3.78 -14.75 -2.13
C VAL A 109 4.04 -13.34 -1.59
N GLY A 110 4.42 -13.18 -0.33
CA GLY A 110 4.75 -11.88 0.25
C GLY A 110 6.15 -11.41 -0.12
N GLY A 111 7.18 -12.24 0.08
CA GLY A 111 8.58 -11.87 -0.13
C GLY A 111 9.02 -11.96 -1.58
N TYR A 112 9.18 -13.17 -2.13
CA TYR A 112 9.79 -13.35 -3.47
C TYR A 112 9.00 -12.69 -4.60
N PHE A 113 7.66 -12.70 -4.57
CA PHE A 113 6.87 -12.01 -5.58
C PHE A 113 7.10 -10.50 -5.53
N SER A 114 7.20 -9.92 -4.34
CA SER A 114 7.49 -8.51 -4.15
C SER A 114 8.91 -8.14 -4.62
N ILE A 115 9.90 -8.97 -4.33
CA ILE A 115 11.28 -8.78 -4.78
C ILE A 115 11.35 -8.78 -6.31
N ILE A 116 10.81 -9.81 -6.95
CA ILE A 116 10.81 -9.94 -8.42
C ILE A 116 10.07 -8.77 -9.05
N ALA A 117 8.91 -8.40 -8.51
CA ALA A 117 8.11 -7.30 -9.02
C ALA A 117 8.83 -5.95 -8.92
N SER A 118 9.57 -5.69 -7.84
CA SER A 118 10.35 -4.46 -7.70
C SER A 118 11.52 -4.39 -8.69
N ILE A 119 12.19 -5.52 -8.97
CA ILE A 119 13.25 -5.60 -9.98
C ILE A 119 12.69 -5.34 -11.38
N ILE A 120 11.53 -5.94 -11.71
CA ILE A 120 10.88 -5.75 -13.01
C ILE A 120 10.47 -4.29 -13.20
N LEU A 121 9.87 -3.66 -12.19
CA LEU A 121 9.51 -2.24 -12.28
C LEU A 121 10.75 -1.36 -12.43
N ALA A 122 11.81 -1.58 -11.64
CA ALA A 122 13.06 -0.85 -11.76
C ALA A 122 13.68 -0.98 -13.15
N SER A 123 13.67 -2.19 -13.72
CA SER A 123 14.20 -2.45 -15.07
C SER A 123 13.40 -1.70 -16.16
N SER A 124 12.09 -1.59 -16.01
CA SER A 124 11.24 -0.84 -16.97
C SER A 124 11.52 0.67 -16.96
N ILE A 125 11.88 1.22 -15.81
CA ILE A 125 12.26 2.63 -15.69
C ILE A 125 13.55 2.92 -16.48
N ILE A 126 14.49 1.98 -16.55
CA ILE A 126 15.74 2.13 -17.33
C ILE A 126 15.43 2.22 -18.83
N ILE A 127 14.46 1.45 -19.32
CA ILE A 127 14.11 1.43 -20.75
C ILE A 127 13.37 2.70 -21.16
N PHE A 128 12.75 3.42 -20.21
CA PHE A 128 12.05 4.68 -20.43
C PHE A 128 10.85 4.57 -21.42
N ASP A 129 10.32 3.36 -21.60
CA ASP A 129 9.10 3.14 -22.37
C ASP A 129 7.87 3.19 -21.46
N ILE A 130 6.95 4.09 -21.78
CA ILE A 130 5.81 4.43 -20.93
C ILE A 130 4.81 3.27 -20.83
N TYR A 131 4.56 2.57 -21.93
CA TYR A 131 3.61 1.44 -21.95
C TYR A 131 4.20 0.25 -21.20
N LEU A 132 5.51 0.05 -21.32
CA LEU A 132 6.23 -0.96 -20.56
C LEU A 132 6.18 -0.64 -19.06
N ILE A 133 6.38 0.61 -18.67
CA ILE A 133 6.27 1.04 -17.27
C ILE A 133 4.87 0.78 -16.72
N ALA A 134 3.81 1.11 -17.49
CA ALA A 134 2.44 0.85 -17.08
C ALA A 134 2.18 -0.66 -16.89
N PHE A 135 2.64 -1.49 -17.83
CA PHE A 135 2.51 -2.95 -17.72
C PHE A 135 3.31 -3.50 -16.52
N CYS A 136 4.53 -3.03 -16.31
CA CYS A 136 5.34 -3.43 -15.16
C CYS A 136 4.76 -2.95 -13.83
N ALA A 137 4.04 -1.83 -13.82
CA ALA A 137 3.27 -1.39 -12.65
C ALA A 137 2.16 -2.39 -12.30
N PHE A 138 1.51 -3.04 -13.28
CA PHE A 138 0.59 -4.14 -13.02
C PHE A 138 1.30 -5.32 -12.31
N ILE A 139 2.47 -5.72 -12.81
CA ILE A 139 3.25 -6.80 -12.20
C ILE A 139 3.67 -6.40 -10.78
N PHE A 140 4.05 -5.14 -10.57
CA PHE A 140 4.42 -4.63 -9.26
C PHE A 140 3.23 -4.65 -8.30
N GLY A 141 2.07 -4.16 -8.71
CA GLY A 141 0.84 -4.25 -7.90
C GLY A 141 0.47 -5.69 -7.57
N PHE A 142 0.54 -6.60 -8.55
CA PHE A 142 0.27 -8.02 -8.34
C PHE A 142 1.23 -8.66 -7.33
N GLY A 143 2.53 -8.41 -7.45
CA GLY A 143 3.54 -8.99 -6.59
C GLY A 143 3.51 -8.46 -5.15
N THR A 144 3.11 -7.21 -4.96
CA THR A 144 3.14 -6.53 -3.65
C THR A 144 1.83 -6.61 -2.88
N ALA A 145 0.72 -6.93 -3.53
CA ALA A 145 -0.64 -6.85 -2.97
C ALA A 145 -0.87 -7.63 -1.67
N ASN A 146 -0.28 -8.81 -1.55
CA ASN A 146 -0.48 -9.67 -0.40
C ASN A 146 0.48 -9.39 0.76
N PHE A 147 1.53 -8.61 0.52
CA PHE A 147 2.58 -8.33 1.51
C PHE A 147 2.01 -7.69 2.78
N LEU A 148 1.17 -6.66 2.64
CA LEU A 148 0.56 -5.96 3.77
C LEU A 148 -0.21 -6.90 4.70
N GLY A 149 -1.05 -7.77 4.14
CA GLY A 149 -1.86 -8.71 4.91
C GLY A 149 -1.01 -9.77 5.63
N ILE A 150 0.07 -10.22 4.99
CA ILE A 150 1.02 -11.19 5.56
C ILE A 150 1.78 -10.52 6.71
N VAL A 151 2.35 -9.34 6.49
CA VAL A 151 3.09 -8.58 7.51
C VAL A 151 2.21 -8.24 8.72
N LEU A 152 0.96 -7.81 8.49
CA LEU A 152 0.02 -7.55 9.57
C LEU A 152 -0.22 -8.81 10.42
N ARG A 153 -0.47 -9.94 9.78
CA ARG A 153 -0.72 -11.21 10.48
C ARG A 153 0.50 -11.70 11.26
N GLU A 154 1.68 -11.65 10.66
CA GLU A 154 2.92 -12.04 11.32
C GLU A 154 3.28 -11.08 12.47
N GLY A 155 3.10 -9.78 12.27
CA GLY A 155 3.30 -8.78 13.33
C GLY A 155 2.39 -9.00 14.54
N VAL A 156 1.12 -9.36 14.29
CA VAL A 156 0.19 -9.71 15.39
C VAL A 156 0.63 -10.99 16.10
N LYS A 157 1.05 -12.04 15.37
CA LYS A 157 1.54 -13.30 15.99
C LYS A 157 2.80 -13.09 16.82
N ALA A 158 3.70 -12.21 16.37
CA ALA A 158 4.96 -11.93 17.04
C ALA A 158 4.81 -10.99 18.25
N SER A 159 3.65 -10.33 18.40
CA SER A 159 3.36 -9.40 19.48
C SER A 159 2.99 -10.12 20.77
N GLN A 160 3.39 -9.52 21.89
CA GLN A 160 2.97 -9.95 23.24
C GLN A 160 1.69 -9.24 23.72
N GLU A 161 1.16 -8.32 22.92
CA GLU A 161 -0.02 -7.53 23.25
C GLU A 161 -1.32 -8.25 22.80
N THR A 162 -2.46 -7.73 23.25
CA THR A 162 -3.74 -8.25 22.77
C THR A 162 -3.93 -7.97 21.28
N LEU A 163 -4.70 -8.82 20.58
CA LEU A 163 -4.97 -8.67 19.15
C LEU A 163 -5.38 -7.23 18.77
N SER A 164 -6.30 -6.65 19.52
CA SER A 164 -6.79 -5.30 19.24
C SER A 164 -5.71 -4.22 19.37
N VAL A 165 -4.85 -4.31 20.38
CA VAL A 165 -3.75 -3.37 20.59
C VAL A 165 -2.67 -3.55 19.53
N SER A 166 -2.31 -4.79 19.22
CA SER A 166 -1.31 -5.10 18.17
C SER A 166 -1.72 -4.58 16.81
N VAL A 167 -2.97 -4.84 16.39
CA VAL A 167 -3.51 -4.34 15.11
C VAL A 167 -3.54 -2.82 15.11
N SER A 168 -4.01 -2.18 16.19
CA SER A 168 -4.06 -0.72 16.30
C SER A 168 -2.68 -0.10 16.17
N ASN A 169 -1.67 -0.62 16.87
CA ASN A 169 -0.30 -0.12 16.84
C ASN A 169 0.33 -0.30 15.44
N LEU A 170 0.20 -1.49 14.85
CA LEU A 170 0.70 -1.79 13.50
C LEU A 170 0.09 -0.86 12.46
N MET A 171 -1.23 -0.68 12.49
CA MET A 171 -1.93 0.21 11.56
C MET A 171 -1.56 1.67 11.77
N THR A 172 -1.42 2.13 13.02
CA THR A 172 -1.02 3.51 13.32
C THR A 172 0.36 3.83 12.76
N ILE A 173 1.34 2.94 13.00
CA ILE A 173 2.68 3.09 12.43
C ILE A 173 2.62 2.98 10.91
N GLY A 174 1.91 1.98 10.39
CA GLY A 174 1.76 1.77 8.96
C GLY A 174 1.19 2.98 8.23
N PHE A 175 0.04 3.49 8.67
CA PHE A 175 -0.61 4.64 8.03
C PHE A 175 0.22 5.92 8.04
N SER A 176 1.17 6.07 8.96
CA SER A 176 2.11 7.20 8.90
C SER A 176 2.88 7.26 7.58
N GLY A 177 3.06 6.11 6.91
CA GLY A 177 3.66 6.03 5.58
C GLY A 177 2.92 6.81 4.50
N PHE A 178 1.58 6.85 4.53
CA PHE A 178 0.81 7.69 3.60
C PHE A 178 1.05 9.18 3.78
N ILE A 179 1.38 9.61 5.00
CA ILE A 179 1.63 11.03 5.31
C ILE A 179 3.07 11.37 4.93
N PHE A 180 4.03 10.59 5.40
CA PHE A 180 5.44 10.91 5.23
C PHE A 180 6.00 10.51 3.87
N GLY A 181 5.53 9.41 3.28
CA GLY A 181 6.04 8.91 2.00
C GLY A 181 5.97 9.94 0.86
N PRO A 182 4.78 10.39 0.48
CA PRO A 182 4.63 11.41 -0.57
C PRO A 182 5.34 12.72 -0.25
N ALA A 183 5.36 13.16 1.02
CA ALA A 183 6.05 14.38 1.44
C ALA A 183 7.58 14.27 1.28
N LEU A 184 8.17 13.13 1.65
CA LEU A 184 9.60 12.89 1.47
C LEU A 184 10.00 12.86 0.00
N ILE A 185 9.17 12.26 -0.88
CA ILE A 185 9.40 12.31 -2.32
C ILE A 185 9.36 13.74 -2.84
N GLY A 186 8.41 14.56 -2.38
CA GLY A 186 8.34 15.97 -2.79
C GLY A 186 9.62 16.73 -2.46
N LEU A 187 10.10 16.61 -1.23
CA LEU A 187 11.36 17.25 -0.79
C LEU A 187 12.59 16.70 -1.53
N SER A 188 12.64 15.41 -1.76
CA SER A 188 13.76 14.77 -2.46
C SER A 188 13.79 15.09 -3.95
N ALA A 189 12.60 15.22 -4.57
CA ALA A 189 12.47 15.45 -6.00
C ALA A 189 13.01 16.80 -6.46
N GLU A 190 13.03 17.82 -5.57
CA GLU A 190 13.64 19.12 -5.86
C GLU A 190 15.15 19.02 -6.11
N ASN A 191 15.84 18.12 -5.43
CA ASN A 191 17.30 17.97 -5.52
C ASN A 191 17.74 16.85 -6.47
N PHE A 192 17.01 15.74 -6.52
CA PHE A 192 17.43 14.51 -7.22
C PHE A 192 16.54 14.15 -8.42
N GLY A 193 15.42 14.86 -8.59
CA GLY A 193 14.43 14.54 -9.64
C GLY A 193 13.51 13.37 -9.30
N LEU A 194 12.41 13.25 -10.04
CA LEU A 194 11.40 12.24 -9.77
C LEU A 194 11.83 10.84 -10.21
N THR A 195 12.53 10.72 -11.33
CA THR A 195 13.04 9.42 -11.82
C THR A 195 13.95 8.74 -10.80
N PHE A 196 14.86 9.48 -10.16
CA PHE A 196 15.69 8.96 -9.06
C PHE A 196 14.83 8.43 -7.91
N ASN A 197 13.79 9.18 -7.54
CA ASN A 197 12.90 8.77 -6.46
C ASN A 197 12.10 7.50 -6.80
N MET A 198 11.74 7.28 -8.07
CA MET A 198 11.10 6.02 -8.48
C MET A 198 12.05 4.82 -8.37
N TYR A 199 13.34 5.00 -8.65
CA TYR A 199 14.34 3.96 -8.37
C TYR A 199 14.49 3.70 -6.87
N MET A 200 14.53 4.76 -6.06
CA MET A 200 14.60 4.61 -4.60
C MET A 200 13.38 3.88 -4.04
N LEU A 201 12.20 4.13 -4.57
CA LEU A 201 10.99 3.39 -4.20
C LEU A 201 11.15 1.89 -4.47
N CYS A 202 11.64 1.51 -5.65
CA CYS A 202 11.88 0.10 -5.99
C CYS A 202 12.93 -0.53 -5.06
N LEU A 203 14.02 0.20 -4.75
CA LEU A 203 15.07 -0.26 -3.85
C LEU A 203 14.57 -0.45 -2.41
N ILE A 204 13.84 0.54 -1.90
CA ILE A 204 13.28 0.49 -0.55
C ILE A 204 12.29 -0.67 -0.44
N TRP A 205 11.47 -0.88 -1.48
CA TRP A 205 10.55 -2.02 -1.50
C TRP A 205 11.29 -3.35 -1.56
N PHE A 206 12.32 -3.45 -2.40
CA PHE A 206 13.17 -4.65 -2.45
C PHE A 206 13.74 -4.99 -1.06
N LEU A 207 14.29 -4.00 -0.36
CA LEU A 207 14.81 -4.18 1.01
C LEU A 207 13.70 -4.56 1.99
N ASN A 208 12.54 -3.92 1.90
CA ASN A 208 11.39 -4.22 2.76
C ASN A 208 10.89 -5.66 2.60
N ALA A 209 10.95 -6.20 1.39
CA ALA A 209 10.52 -7.57 1.10
C ALA A 209 11.55 -8.64 1.49
N THR A 210 12.78 -8.25 1.84
CA THR A 210 13.82 -9.16 2.33
C THR A 210 13.85 -9.29 3.86
N LEU A 211 13.19 -8.39 4.57
CA LEU A 211 13.04 -8.41 6.04
C LEU A 211 12.03 -9.47 6.49
#